data_048f79b931747627a77f992ade69f930
#
_entry.id   048f79b931747627a77f992ade69f930
#
_cell.length_a   1.000
_cell.length_b   1.000
_cell.length_c   1.000
_cell.angle_alpha   90.00
_cell.angle_beta   90.00
_cell.angle_gamma   90.00
#
_symmetry.space_group_name_H-M   'P 1'
#
loop_
_entity.id
_entity.type
_entity.pdbx_description
1 polymer ?
#
loop_
_entity_poly.entity_id
_entity_poly.type
_entity_poly.pdbx_seq_one_letter_code
_entity_poly.pdbx_strand_id
1 'polypeptide(L)'
;MTSRPRANLVRTSSSHREVSETVSASAQPHAKRAADRVALKTDPFYSATTRREKPKLGLVIRDIRTKRGWTLKQMSEAVDITVPTLSKIERGKLTLSYEKLHHLSDSLGISLSELFAPEPSSPVPGASITARRSVDRLDKALHVVTGNCENFFLCTDLRQKEMVPLVCRIKARSLDDHGPLSRHRGEEFVYVLEGSVTVVTEFYVDFVLNVGECMYFDSSMAHGYLIAPGYENAAILSVSTS
;
A
#
# COMPACT_ATOMS: atom_id res chain seq x y z
N MET A 1 -16.75 37.64 -62.33
CA MET A 1 -18.13 38.02 -62.24
C MET A 1 -18.68 37.50 -60.95
N THR A 2 -18.85 38.33 -60.12
CA THR A 2 -19.86 38.97 -59.29
C THR A 2 -20.13 38.19 -58.00
N SER A 3 -20.20 38.65 -56.85
CA SER A 3 -20.21 39.97 -56.25
C SER A 3 -20.47 39.77 -54.78
N ARG A 4 -19.69 40.37 -53.91
CA ARG A 4 -20.04 40.51 -52.46
C ARG A 4 -21.22 41.47 -52.30
N PRO A 5 -21.96 41.38 -51.20
CA PRO A 5 -22.13 42.61 -50.47
C PRO A 5 -21.79 42.55 -48.97
N ARG A 6 -21.48 43.76 -48.53
CA ARG A 6 -21.04 44.22 -47.22
C ARG A 6 -22.20 44.37 -46.23
N ALA A 7 -21.81 44.30 -44.94
CA ALA A 7 -22.13 45.25 -43.87
C ALA A 7 -23.52 45.18 -43.20
N ASN A 8 -23.52 45.05 -41.84
CA ASN A 8 -23.89 46.23 -41.05
C ASN A 8 -23.43 46.11 -39.60
N LEU A 9 -22.67 47.10 -39.21
CA LEU A 9 -22.33 47.43 -37.83
C LEU A 9 -23.55 48.05 -37.17
N VAL A 10 -24.05 47.52 -36.06
CA VAL A 10 -24.90 48.25 -35.13
C VAL A 10 -24.20 48.29 -33.78
N ARG A 11 -23.66 49.47 -33.46
CA ARG A 11 -23.29 49.88 -32.11
C ARG A 11 -24.58 50.18 -31.35
N THR A 12 -24.75 49.54 -30.19
CA THR A 12 -25.59 50.10 -29.12
C THR A 12 -24.81 50.11 -27.83
N SER A 13 -24.54 51.32 -27.40
CA SER A 13 -24.10 51.68 -26.08
C SER A 13 -25.23 51.50 -25.07
N SER A 14 -24.99 50.88 -23.92
CA SER A 14 -25.77 51.16 -22.71
C SER A 14 -25.06 50.69 -21.46
N SER A 15 -24.61 51.65 -20.70
CA SER A 15 -24.69 51.87 -19.26
C SER A 15 -24.27 50.73 -18.32
N HIS A 16 -23.12 50.99 -17.71
CA HIS A 16 -22.73 50.43 -16.42
C HIS A 16 -23.80 50.69 -15.35
N ARG A 17 -24.22 49.63 -14.70
CA ARG A 17 -24.84 49.69 -13.39
C ARG A 17 -24.04 48.78 -12.47
N GLU A 18 -23.21 49.40 -11.66
CA GLU A 18 -22.60 48.77 -10.50
C GLU A 18 -23.72 48.34 -9.55
N VAL A 19 -23.83 47.07 -9.33
CA VAL A 19 -24.58 46.50 -8.20
C VAL A 19 -23.54 46.00 -7.22
N SER A 20 -23.29 46.80 -6.21
CA SER A 20 -22.55 46.37 -5.01
C SER A 20 -23.46 45.42 -4.23
N GLU A 21 -23.30 44.13 -4.42
CA GLU A 21 -23.84 43.14 -3.50
C GLU A 21 -22.84 42.91 -2.38
N THR A 22 -23.16 43.43 -1.22
CA THR A 22 -22.59 43.06 0.07
C THR A 22 -22.89 41.61 0.33
N VAL A 23 -21.93 40.74 0.06
CA VAL A 23 -21.98 39.35 0.50
C VAL A 23 -21.78 39.32 2.02
N SER A 24 -22.90 39.23 2.72
CA SER A 24 -22.94 38.88 4.14
C SER A 24 -22.30 37.52 4.33
N ALA A 25 -21.17 37.50 5.02
CA ALA A 25 -20.47 36.30 5.42
C ALA A 25 -21.35 35.50 6.43
N SER A 26 -22.09 34.53 5.93
CA SER A 26 -22.67 33.48 6.77
C SER A 26 -21.57 32.49 7.11
N ALA A 27 -20.87 32.76 8.22
CA ALA A 27 -19.90 31.86 8.80
C ALA A 27 -20.61 30.59 9.32
N GLN A 28 -20.24 29.44 8.72
CA GLN A 28 -19.79 28.23 9.38
C GLN A 28 -20.80 27.28 10.04
N PRO A 29 -21.06 26.16 9.35
CA PRO A 29 -21.38 24.91 10.06
C PRO A 29 -20.13 24.05 10.37
N HIS A 30 -18.94 24.38 9.83
CA HIS A 30 -17.74 23.54 10.04
C HIS A 30 -17.05 23.69 11.40
N ALA A 31 -17.14 24.83 12.07
CA ALA A 31 -16.52 25.03 13.38
C ALA A 31 -17.26 24.29 14.50
N LYS A 32 -18.59 24.15 14.46
CA LYS A 32 -19.35 23.37 15.45
C LYS A 32 -19.06 21.86 15.35
N ARG A 33 -18.85 21.31 14.15
CA ARG A 33 -18.47 19.89 13.98
C ARG A 33 -17.06 19.56 14.48
N ALA A 34 -16.15 20.52 14.55
CA ALA A 34 -14.83 20.33 15.12
C ALA A 34 -14.84 20.32 16.65
N ALA A 35 -15.70 21.13 17.26
CA ALA A 35 -15.86 21.18 18.73
C ALA A 35 -16.53 19.89 19.27
N ASP A 36 -17.55 19.38 18.59
CA ASP A 36 -18.21 18.11 18.97
C ASP A 36 -17.30 16.89 18.76
N ARG A 37 -16.30 16.95 17.87
CA ARG A 37 -15.28 15.91 17.73
C ARG A 37 -14.26 15.87 18.86
N VAL A 38 -14.08 16.95 19.62
CA VAL A 38 -13.16 16.99 20.76
C VAL A 38 -13.75 16.24 21.96
N ALA A 39 -15.06 16.15 22.09
CA ALA A 39 -15.73 15.41 23.17
C ALA A 39 -15.71 13.87 23.01
N LEU A 40 -15.40 13.36 21.81
CA LEU A 40 -15.23 11.92 21.53
C LEU A 40 -13.81 11.39 21.79
N LYS A 41 -12.98 12.14 22.50
CA LYS A 41 -11.57 11.78 22.77
C LYS A 41 -11.37 10.70 23.83
N THR A 42 -12.41 10.17 24.41
CA THR A 42 -12.33 8.98 25.26
C THR A 42 -13.04 7.81 24.57
N ASP A 43 -12.52 7.39 23.42
CA ASP A 43 -12.86 6.10 22.82
C ASP A 43 -12.26 5.02 23.75
N PRO A 44 -13.07 4.23 24.47
CA PRO A 44 -12.57 3.18 25.36
C PRO A 44 -11.80 2.08 24.60
N PHE A 45 -11.85 2.08 23.26
CA PHE A 45 -11.07 1.20 22.40
C PHE A 45 -9.74 1.81 21.94
N TYR A 46 -9.49 3.09 22.23
CA TYR A 46 -8.20 3.72 21.99
C TYR A 46 -7.29 3.56 23.20
N SER A 47 -6.95 2.32 23.49
CA SER A 47 -5.83 2.03 24.39
C SER A 47 -4.57 2.55 23.71
N ALA A 48 -3.85 3.47 24.36
CA ALA A 48 -2.53 3.89 23.97
C ALA A 48 -1.66 2.63 23.85
N THR A 49 -1.44 2.19 22.64
CA THR A 49 -0.73 0.96 22.34
C THR A 49 0.68 1.13 22.86
N THR A 50 0.98 0.46 23.95
CA THR A 50 2.32 0.24 24.46
C THR A 50 3.16 -0.17 23.25
N ARG A 51 4.29 0.49 23.07
CA ARG A 51 5.27 0.30 21.99
C ARG A 51 5.76 -1.16 22.01
N ARG A 52 4.98 -2.08 21.41
CA ARG A 52 5.45 -3.45 21.17
C ARG A 52 6.40 -3.38 19.99
N GLU A 53 7.62 -3.82 20.19
CA GLU A 53 8.54 -4.08 19.08
C GLU A 53 7.83 -5.02 18.10
N LYS A 54 7.74 -4.60 16.84
CA LYS A 54 7.13 -5.44 15.80
C LYS A 54 8.00 -6.69 15.64
N PRO A 55 7.40 -7.88 15.63
CA PRO A 55 8.17 -9.12 15.55
C PRO A 55 8.96 -9.17 14.24
N LYS A 56 10.21 -9.56 14.33
CA LYS A 56 11.04 -9.84 13.15
C LYS A 56 10.41 -11.00 12.39
N LEU A 57 10.29 -10.89 11.06
CA LEU A 57 9.68 -11.91 10.19
C LEU A 57 10.09 -13.35 10.53
N GLY A 58 11.37 -13.59 10.78
CA GLY A 58 11.86 -14.92 11.12
C GLY A 58 11.26 -15.49 12.41
N LEU A 59 10.98 -14.64 13.41
CA LEU A 59 10.32 -15.04 14.64
C LEU A 59 8.85 -15.41 14.41
N VAL A 60 8.17 -14.67 13.54
CA VAL A 60 6.77 -14.96 13.17
C VAL A 60 6.68 -16.31 12.45
N ILE A 61 7.55 -16.55 11.47
CA ILE A 61 7.60 -17.82 10.74
C ILE A 61 7.87 -18.99 11.68
N ARG A 62 8.83 -18.85 12.59
CA ARG A 62 9.13 -19.86 13.60
C ARG A 62 7.94 -20.11 14.53
N ASP A 63 7.27 -19.07 14.96
CA ASP A 63 6.10 -19.18 15.83
C ASP A 63 4.95 -19.93 15.14
N ILE A 64 4.62 -19.59 13.88
CA ILE A 64 3.64 -20.31 13.07
C ILE A 64 4.01 -21.80 12.96
N ARG A 65 5.26 -22.11 12.67
CA ARG A 65 5.75 -23.49 12.58
C ARG A 65 5.57 -24.25 13.88
N THR A 66 6.00 -23.66 14.99
CA THR A 66 5.95 -24.31 16.31
C THR A 66 4.52 -24.50 16.79
N LYS A 67 3.62 -23.56 16.54
CA LYS A 67 2.18 -23.66 16.85
C LYS A 67 1.49 -24.77 16.06
N ARG A 68 1.94 -25.05 14.84
CA ARG A 68 1.46 -26.19 14.03
C ARG A 68 2.12 -27.51 14.43
N GLY A 69 3.03 -27.51 15.39
CA GLY A 69 3.80 -28.69 15.79
C GLY A 69 4.73 -29.21 14.70
N TRP A 70 5.10 -28.39 13.72
CA TRP A 70 5.89 -28.79 12.58
C TRP A 70 7.39 -28.75 12.85
N THR A 71 8.10 -29.77 12.37
CA THR A 71 9.56 -29.73 12.21
C THR A 71 9.95 -28.78 11.07
N LEU A 72 11.20 -28.34 11.02
CA LEU A 72 11.71 -27.58 9.88
C LEU A 72 11.54 -28.33 8.54
N LYS A 73 11.63 -29.67 8.55
CA LYS A 73 11.44 -30.50 7.36
C LYS A 73 9.97 -30.43 6.87
N GLN A 74 9.03 -30.65 7.77
CA GLN A 74 7.59 -30.57 7.44
C GLN A 74 7.19 -29.19 6.93
N MET A 75 7.69 -28.12 7.54
CA MET A 75 7.43 -26.79 7.05
C MET A 75 8.09 -26.54 5.70
N SER A 76 9.32 -27.02 5.50
CA SER A 76 10.04 -26.92 4.21
C SER A 76 9.23 -27.55 3.07
N GLU A 77 8.65 -28.72 3.31
CA GLU A 77 7.79 -29.43 2.34
C GLU A 77 6.47 -28.69 2.08
N ALA A 78 5.89 -28.08 3.13
CA ALA A 78 4.62 -27.36 3.01
C ALA A 78 4.73 -26.03 2.26
N VAL A 79 5.87 -25.34 2.37
CA VAL A 79 6.05 -23.99 1.81
C VAL A 79 7.06 -23.93 0.66
N ASP A 80 7.54 -25.06 0.18
CA ASP A 80 8.53 -25.21 -0.89
C ASP A 80 9.78 -24.32 -0.71
N ILE A 81 10.28 -24.27 0.54
CA ILE A 81 11.52 -23.56 0.91
C ILE A 81 12.46 -24.58 1.55
N THR A 82 13.67 -24.73 1.05
CA THR A 82 14.62 -25.72 1.57
C THR A 82 14.92 -25.52 3.07
N VAL A 83 15.12 -26.60 3.80
CA VAL A 83 15.41 -26.56 5.26
C VAL A 83 16.55 -25.61 5.64
N PRO A 84 17.70 -25.56 4.93
CA PRO A 84 18.75 -24.60 5.23
C PRO A 84 18.32 -23.15 5.05
N THR A 85 17.53 -22.87 4.02
CA THR A 85 16.99 -21.54 3.74
C THR A 85 16.00 -21.14 4.83
N LEU A 86 15.03 -21.99 5.14
CA LEU A 86 14.04 -21.76 6.19
C LEU A 86 14.70 -21.50 7.55
N SER A 87 15.71 -22.28 7.90
CA SER A 87 16.51 -22.08 9.13
C SER A 87 17.22 -20.72 9.15
N LYS A 88 17.75 -20.24 8.01
CA LYS A 88 18.36 -18.90 7.92
C LYS A 88 17.32 -17.80 8.10
N ILE A 89 16.11 -17.97 7.52
CA ILE A 89 15.01 -17.04 7.66
C ILE A 89 14.55 -16.95 9.12
N GLU A 90 14.28 -18.07 9.78
CA GLU A 90 13.86 -18.10 11.19
C GLU A 90 14.89 -17.45 12.14
N ARG A 91 16.17 -17.48 11.79
CA ARG A 91 17.25 -16.83 12.55
C ARG A 91 17.50 -15.38 12.14
N GLY A 92 16.71 -14.83 11.20
CA GLY A 92 16.86 -13.46 10.70
C GLY A 92 18.15 -13.24 9.89
N LYS A 93 18.77 -14.32 9.39
CA LYS A 93 20.00 -14.26 8.56
C LYS A 93 19.72 -14.18 7.06
N LEU A 94 18.46 -14.30 6.65
CA LEU A 94 17.99 -14.20 5.28
C LEU A 94 16.63 -13.56 5.27
N THR A 95 16.42 -12.61 4.37
CA THR A 95 15.11 -12.02 4.07
C THR A 95 14.50 -12.69 2.85
N LEU A 96 13.16 -12.71 2.78
CA LEU A 96 12.41 -13.19 1.62
C LEU A 96 12.15 -12.04 0.65
N SER A 97 12.08 -12.33 -0.65
CA SER A 97 11.51 -11.41 -1.62
C SER A 97 10.00 -11.27 -1.39
N TYR A 98 9.39 -10.21 -1.94
CA TYR A 98 7.96 -9.97 -1.82
C TYR A 98 7.14 -11.16 -2.35
N GLU A 99 7.51 -11.69 -3.52
CA GLU A 99 6.91 -12.88 -4.11
C GLU A 99 6.97 -14.10 -3.17
N LYS A 100 8.15 -14.35 -2.56
CA LYS A 100 8.31 -15.46 -1.60
C LYS A 100 7.51 -15.26 -0.32
N LEU A 101 7.24 -14.03 0.09
CA LEU A 101 6.34 -13.72 1.20
C LEU A 101 4.89 -14.07 0.85
N HIS A 102 4.43 -13.73 -0.35
CA HIS A 102 3.12 -14.13 -0.86
C HIS A 102 3.01 -15.64 -0.94
N HIS A 103 3.97 -16.30 -1.61
CA HIS A 103 3.99 -17.77 -1.72
C HIS A 103 3.95 -18.46 -0.35
N LEU A 104 4.69 -17.93 0.62
CA LEU A 104 4.69 -18.45 1.99
C LEU A 104 3.32 -18.28 2.65
N SER A 105 2.68 -17.11 2.52
CA SER A 105 1.35 -16.85 3.08
C SER A 105 0.30 -17.75 2.46
N ASP A 106 0.30 -17.91 1.14
CA ASP A 106 -0.60 -18.79 0.40
C ASP A 106 -0.43 -20.27 0.81
N SER A 107 0.82 -20.74 0.86
CA SER A 107 1.14 -22.11 1.27
C SER A 107 0.75 -22.41 2.73
N LEU A 108 0.77 -21.41 3.57
CA LEU A 108 0.34 -21.50 4.97
C LEU A 108 -1.19 -21.32 5.13
N GLY A 109 -1.91 -20.91 4.08
CA GLY A 109 -3.33 -20.60 4.14
C GLY A 109 -3.66 -19.42 5.05
N ILE A 110 -2.76 -18.44 5.12
CA ILE A 110 -2.95 -17.18 5.87
C ILE A 110 -2.74 -15.99 4.93
N SER A 111 -3.36 -14.88 5.22
CA SER A 111 -3.10 -13.66 4.43
C SER A 111 -1.70 -13.11 4.73
N LEU A 112 -1.12 -12.38 3.77
CA LEU A 112 0.15 -11.68 3.98
C LEU A 112 0.09 -10.73 5.19
N SER A 113 -1.08 -10.13 5.44
CA SER A 113 -1.30 -9.28 6.60
C SER A 113 -1.28 -10.05 7.93
N GLU A 114 -1.71 -11.32 7.93
CA GLU A 114 -1.66 -12.19 9.11
C GLU A 114 -0.24 -12.66 9.41
N LEU A 115 0.60 -12.80 8.38
CA LEU A 115 2.02 -13.13 8.56
C LEU A 115 2.75 -12.07 9.42
N PHE A 116 2.26 -10.83 9.43
CA PHE A 116 2.87 -9.72 10.16
C PHE A 116 2.04 -9.23 11.35
N ALA A 117 0.82 -9.75 11.53
CA ALA A 117 -0.05 -9.33 12.61
C ALA A 117 0.47 -9.81 13.97
N PRO A 118 0.40 -8.99 15.02
CA PRO A 118 0.68 -9.45 16.37
C PRO A 118 -0.32 -10.54 16.78
N GLU A 119 0.11 -11.40 17.74
CA GLU A 119 -0.72 -12.45 18.29
C GLU A 119 -2.14 -11.96 18.68
N PRO A 120 -3.19 -12.77 18.48
CA PRO A 120 -4.52 -12.39 18.87
C PRO A 120 -4.60 -12.23 20.39
N SER A 121 -5.01 -11.06 20.86
CA SER A 121 -5.79 -11.01 22.06
C SER A 121 -7.05 -11.84 21.78
N SER A 122 -7.33 -12.84 22.63
CA SER A 122 -8.35 -13.89 22.45
C SER A 122 -9.57 -13.45 21.64
N PRO A 123 -10.00 -14.24 20.63
CA PRO A 123 -11.20 -13.91 19.87
C PRO A 123 -12.39 -13.86 20.82
N VAL A 124 -13.12 -12.76 20.82
CA VAL A 124 -14.44 -12.69 21.46
C VAL A 124 -15.38 -13.54 20.60
N PRO A 125 -15.88 -14.69 21.09
CA PRO A 125 -16.75 -15.54 20.30
C PRO A 125 -18.05 -14.79 19.95
N GLY A 126 -18.38 -14.70 18.66
CA GLY A 126 -19.68 -14.22 18.19
C GLY A 126 -19.78 -12.74 17.83
N ALA A 127 -18.73 -11.94 17.93
CA ALA A 127 -18.77 -10.59 17.41
C ALA A 127 -18.52 -10.59 15.88
N SER A 128 -19.53 -10.26 15.09
CA SER A 128 -19.30 -9.87 13.70
C SER A 128 -18.44 -8.61 13.74
N ILE A 129 -17.20 -8.72 13.21
CA ILE A 129 -16.25 -7.61 13.26
C ILE A 129 -16.69 -6.57 12.22
N THR A 130 -17.47 -5.59 12.66
CA THR A 130 -17.86 -4.43 11.88
C THR A 130 -17.11 -3.18 12.38
N ALA A 131 -16.97 -2.16 11.52
CA ALA A 131 -16.36 -0.88 11.84
C ALA A 131 -14.87 -0.96 12.29
N ARG A 132 -14.11 -1.94 11.79
CA ARG A 132 -12.67 -2.04 12.05
C ARG A 132 -11.93 -0.84 11.48
N ARG A 133 -10.93 -0.35 12.18
CA ARG A 133 -10.02 0.68 11.69
C ARG A 133 -8.61 0.45 12.21
N SER A 134 -7.64 0.85 11.44
CA SER A 134 -6.25 1.03 11.85
C SER A 134 -5.79 2.41 11.44
N VAL A 135 -4.91 3.00 12.22
CA VAL A 135 -4.23 4.25 11.91
C VAL A 135 -2.75 4.01 12.09
N ASP A 136 -2.00 4.12 11.02
CA ASP A 136 -0.56 3.86 11.03
C ASP A 136 0.22 5.05 10.46
N ARG A 137 1.54 4.99 10.61
CA ARG A 137 2.48 6.01 10.14
C ARG A 137 3.69 5.31 9.55
N LEU A 138 4.27 5.90 8.51
CA LEU A 138 5.40 5.31 7.80
C LEU A 138 6.61 5.03 8.72
N ASP A 139 6.87 5.92 9.68
CA ASP A 139 7.95 5.78 10.66
C ASP A 139 7.72 4.63 11.67
N LYS A 140 6.50 4.10 11.73
CA LYS A 140 6.10 2.95 12.58
C LYS A 140 5.74 1.71 11.78
N ALA A 141 5.73 1.82 10.45
CA ALA A 141 5.41 0.71 9.57
C ALA A 141 6.36 -0.47 9.75
N LEU A 142 5.90 -1.67 9.50
CA LEU A 142 6.77 -2.83 9.47
C LEU A 142 7.71 -2.72 8.27
N HIS A 143 9.00 -2.58 8.54
CA HIS A 143 10.02 -2.41 7.50
C HIS A 143 10.64 -3.76 7.12
N VAL A 144 10.53 -4.12 5.86
CA VAL A 144 11.11 -5.33 5.27
C VAL A 144 11.95 -4.93 4.06
N VAL A 145 13.24 -5.18 4.11
CA VAL A 145 14.18 -4.90 3.02
C VAL A 145 14.30 -6.13 2.13
N THR A 146 14.09 -5.97 0.84
CA THR A 146 14.36 -6.95 -0.22
C THR A 146 15.51 -6.47 -1.10
N GLY A 147 15.95 -7.29 -2.05
CA GLY A 147 17.01 -6.91 -2.99
C GLY A 147 16.67 -5.65 -3.78
N ASN A 148 15.44 -5.57 -4.26
CA ASN A 148 14.94 -4.56 -5.19
C ASN A 148 14.16 -3.41 -4.53
N CYS A 149 13.71 -3.57 -3.28
CA CYS A 149 12.84 -2.60 -2.58
C CYS A 149 13.09 -2.55 -1.07
N GLU A 150 12.71 -1.42 -0.48
CA GLU A 150 12.41 -1.31 0.94
C GLU A 150 10.90 -1.18 1.12
N ASN A 151 10.30 -2.19 1.72
CA ASN A 151 8.85 -2.30 1.87
C ASN A 151 8.43 -1.89 3.29
N PHE A 152 7.50 -0.96 3.38
CA PHE A 152 6.93 -0.48 4.64
C PHE A 152 5.45 -0.89 4.67
N PHE A 153 5.16 -2.04 5.29
CA PHE A 153 3.80 -2.56 5.43
C PHE A 153 3.00 -1.75 6.44
N LEU A 154 1.87 -1.21 6.00
CA LEU A 154 0.99 -0.36 6.80
C LEU A 154 -0.16 -1.14 7.43
N CYS A 155 -0.66 -0.64 8.55
CA CYS A 155 -1.83 -1.18 9.25
C CYS A 155 -1.70 -2.67 9.56
N THR A 156 -0.52 -3.12 9.95
CA THR A 156 -0.23 -4.54 10.25
C THR A 156 -0.84 -5.02 11.56
N ASP A 157 -1.40 -4.14 12.37
CA ASP A 157 -2.18 -4.44 13.56
C ASP A 157 -3.59 -4.96 13.25
N LEU A 158 -4.12 -4.66 12.05
CA LEU A 158 -5.43 -5.12 11.60
C LEU A 158 -5.30 -6.47 10.90
N ARG A 159 -5.94 -7.48 11.49
CA ARG A 159 -5.97 -8.85 10.94
C ARG A 159 -7.09 -9.03 9.91
N GLN A 160 -7.03 -10.10 9.10
CA GLN A 160 -8.04 -10.45 8.11
C GLN A 160 -8.40 -9.27 7.21
N LYS A 161 -7.38 -8.59 6.70
CA LYS A 161 -7.52 -7.55 5.68
C LYS A 161 -7.55 -8.21 4.30
N GLU A 162 -8.41 -7.73 3.45
CA GLU A 162 -8.41 -8.09 2.02
C GLU A 162 -7.33 -7.30 1.26
N MET A 163 -7.03 -6.09 1.71
CA MET A 163 -6.01 -5.22 1.11
C MET A 163 -4.73 -5.19 1.93
N VAL A 164 -3.60 -5.19 1.26
CA VAL A 164 -2.25 -5.06 1.85
C VAL A 164 -1.63 -3.74 1.39
N PRO A 165 -1.88 -2.63 2.10
CA PRO A 165 -1.23 -1.36 1.78
C PRO A 165 0.22 -1.37 2.23
N LEU A 166 1.11 -0.96 1.34
CA LEU A 166 2.53 -0.77 1.64
C LEU A 166 3.11 0.43 0.88
N VAL A 167 4.11 1.07 1.45
CA VAL A 167 4.97 1.99 0.72
C VAL A 167 6.22 1.23 0.32
N CYS A 168 6.53 1.23 -0.97
CA CYS A 168 7.75 0.64 -1.50
C CYS A 168 8.70 1.75 -1.95
N ARG A 169 9.90 1.81 -1.36
CA ARG A 169 11.02 2.57 -1.88
C ARG A 169 11.81 1.68 -2.80
N ILE A 170 11.81 2.01 -4.07
CA ILE A 170 12.42 1.22 -5.12
C ILE A 170 13.94 1.41 -5.08
N LYS A 171 14.70 0.34 -5.26
CA LYS A 171 16.16 0.34 -5.33
C LYS A 171 16.67 -0.11 -6.70
N ALA A 172 15.91 -0.97 -7.36
CA ALA A 172 16.27 -1.52 -8.66
C ALA A 172 16.26 -0.44 -9.74
N ARG A 173 17.31 -0.42 -10.58
CA ARG A 173 17.45 0.48 -11.72
C ARG A 173 17.41 -0.26 -13.04
N SER A 174 17.54 -1.59 -13.00
CA SER A 174 17.52 -2.49 -14.15
C SER A 174 16.79 -3.78 -13.78
N LEU A 175 16.43 -4.57 -14.78
CA LEU A 175 15.87 -5.91 -14.56
C LEU A 175 16.88 -6.84 -13.86
N ASP A 176 18.17 -6.66 -14.08
CA ASP A 176 19.21 -7.43 -13.40
C ASP A 176 19.24 -7.09 -11.90
N ASP A 177 19.08 -5.81 -11.53
CA ASP A 177 18.96 -5.39 -10.11
C ASP A 177 17.67 -5.87 -9.48
N HIS A 178 16.59 -5.88 -10.25
CA HIS A 178 15.27 -6.31 -9.78
C HIS A 178 15.24 -7.83 -9.53
N GLY A 179 15.86 -8.59 -10.39
CA GLY A 179 15.74 -10.04 -10.45
C GLY A 179 14.42 -10.46 -11.14
N PRO A 180 13.92 -11.67 -10.84
CA PRO A 180 12.67 -12.14 -11.43
C PRO A 180 11.50 -11.18 -11.14
N LEU A 181 10.62 -10.99 -12.13
CA LEU A 181 9.38 -10.24 -11.96
C LEU A 181 8.47 -10.94 -10.94
N SER A 182 7.78 -10.15 -10.14
CA SER A 182 6.85 -10.65 -9.12
C SER A 182 5.53 -11.08 -9.74
N ARG A 183 4.94 -12.15 -9.21
CA ARG A 183 3.56 -12.58 -9.49
C ARG A 183 2.88 -12.92 -8.17
N HIS A 184 1.65 -12.50 -8.01
CA HIS A 184 0.81 -12.95 -6.89
C HIS A 184 -0.66 -12.93 -7.29
N ARG A 185 -1.51 -13.60 -6.53
CA ARG A 185 -2.96 -13.63 -6.78
C ARG A 185 -3.56 -12.26 -6.47
N GLY A 186 -4.74 -12.02 -7.06
CA GLY A 186 -5.50 -10.80 -6.81
C GLY A 186 -5.15 -9.66 -7.74
N GLU A 187 -5.33 -8.48 -7.26
CA GLU A 187 -5.21 -7.22 -7.99
C GLU A 187 -4.25 -6.29 -7.25
N GLU A 188 -3.63 -5.39 -7.97
CA GLU A 188 -2.73 -4.39 -7.40
C GLU A 188 -3.04 -3.00 -7.94
N PHE A 189 -3.08 -2.04 -7.03
CA PHE A 189 -3.12 -0.61 -7.32
C PHE A 189 -1.82 0.02 -6.86
N VAL A 190 -1.18 0.78 -7.75
CA VAL A 190 0.04 1.55 -7.44
C VAL A 190 -0.18 3.02 -7.71
N TYR A 191 0.42 3.86 -6.85
CA TYR A 191 0.41 5.31 -6.97
C TYR A 191 1.80 5.86 -6.67
N VAL A 192 2.35 6.69 -7.55
CA VAL A 192 3.70 7.23 -7.39
C VAL A 192 3.70 8.36 -6.37
N LEU A 193 4.51 8.20 -5.32
CA LEU A 193 4.67 9.15 -4.22
C LEU A 193 5.89 10.06 -4.40
N GLU A 194 6.98 9.52 -4.98
CA GLU A 194 8.26 10.21 -5.13
C GLU A 194 8.97 9.74 -6.40
N GLY A 195 9.64 10.65 -7.09
CA GLY A 195 10.43 10.36 -8.27
C GLY A 195 9.61 9.95 -9.48
N SER A 196 10.14 9.02 -10.25
CA SER A 196 9.47 8.44 -11.41
C SER A 196 9.79 6.96 -11.52
N VAL A 197 8.82 6.16 -11.93
CA VAL A 197 8.86 4.70 -11.89
C VAL A 197 8.66 4.13 -13.28
N THR A 198 9.59 3.33 -13.74
CA THR A 198 9.36 2.46 -14.90
C THR A 198 8.64 1.21 -14.42
N VAL A 199 7.45 0.98 -14.93
CA VAL A 199 6.67 -0.23 -14.69
C VAL A 199 6.94 -1.22 -15.81
N VAL A 200 7.44 -2.38 -15.44
CA VAL A 200 7.70 -3.51 -16.34
C VAL A 200 6.64 -4.57 -16.10
N THR A 201 6.01 -5.04 -17.17
CA THR A 201 5.00 -6.08 -17.10
C THR A 201 5.21 -7.13 -18.19
N GLU A 202 4.65 -8.30 -18.00
CA GLU A 202 4.78 -9.43 -18.93
C GLU A 202 4.12 -9.18 -20.30
N PHE A 203 2.98 -8.48 -20.32
CA PHE A 203 2.11 -8.39 -21.49
C PHE A 203 2.09 -7.00 -22.15
N TYR A 204 2.63 -5.99 -21.49
CA TYR A 204 2.60 -4.62 -22.01
C TYR A 204 4.02 -4.06 -22.15
N VAL A 205 4.17 -3.10 -23.04
CA VAL A 205 5.41 -2.35 -23.18
C VAL A 205 5.68 -1.57 -21.89
N ASP A 206 6.93 -1.52 -21.46
CA ASP A 206 7.35 -0.73 -20.32
C ASP A 206 6.91 0.72 -20.45
N PHE A 207 6.42 1.30 -19.39
CA PHE A 207 6.00 2.70 -19.38
C PHE A 207 6.40 3.37 -18.06
N VAL A 208 6.42 4.69 -18.08
CA VAL A 208 6.89 5.49 -16.95
C VAL A 208 5.70 6.17 -16.29
N LEU A 209 5.60 6.00 -14.98
CA LEU A 209 4.68 6.74 -14.11
C LEU A 209 5.44 7.82 -13.35
N ASN A 210 4.90 9.02 -13.32
CA ASN A 210 5.40 10.16 -12.56
C ASN A 210 4.62 10.36 -11.26
N VAL A 211 5.13 11.23 -10.37
CA VAL A 211 4.42 11.59 -9.14
C VAL A 211 2.99 12.02 -9.44
N GLY A 212 2.03 11.42 -8.73
CA GLY A 212 0.60 11.66 -8.90
C GLY A 212 -0.08 10.75 -9.91
N GLU A 213 0.66 9.96 -10.67
CA GLU A 213 0.10 8.98 -11.59
C GLU A 213 -0.06 7.61 -10.93
N CYS A 214 -0.97 6.81 -11.46
CA CYS A 214 -1.30 5.50 -10.89
C CYS A 214 -1.56 4.46 -11.98
N MET A 215 -1.52 3.21 -11.57
CA MET A 215 -1.90 2.04 -12.36
C MET A 215 -2.69 1.06 -11.51
N TYR A 216 -3.62 0.39 -12.14
CA TYR A 216 -4.37 -0.74 -11.58
C TYR A 216 -4.27 -1.92 -12.54
N PHE A 217 -4.02 -3.12 -12.03
CA PHE A 217 -3.81 -4.31 -12.87
C PHE A 217 -4.02 -5.62 -12.09
N ASP A 218 -4.21 -6.71 -12.85
CA ASP A 218 -4.23 -8.07 -12.32
C ASP A 218 -2.81 -8.50 -11.95
N SER A 219 -2.52 -8.69 -10.69
CA SER A 219 -1.18 -8.99 -10.17
C SER A 219 -0.69 -10.42 -10.45
N SER A 220 -1.55 -11.26 -11.04
CA SER A 220 -1.15 -12.53 -11.63
C SER A 220 -0.29 -12.37 -12.90
N MET A 221 -0.34 -11.23 -13.55
CA MET A 221 0.63 -10.80 -14.57
C MET A 221 1.98 -10.50 -13.92
N ALA A 222 3.09 -11.05 -14.46
CA ALA A 222 4.41 -10.74 -13.94
C ALA A 222 4.71 -9.24 -14.09
N HIS A 223 5.15 -8.63 -13.00
CA HIS A 223 5.37 -7.20 -12.93
C HIS A 223 6.57 -6.82 -12.06
N GLY A 224 7.09 -5.62 -12.24
CA GLY A 224 8.19 -5.07 -11.45
C GLY A 224 8.30 -3.56 -11.61
N TYR A 225 9.02 -2.96 -10.68
CA TYR A 225 9.18 -1.52 -10.59
C TYR A 225 10.67 -1.16 -10.56
N LEU A 226 11.07 -0.24 -11.44
CA LEU A 226 12.42 0.27 -11.53
C LEU A 226 12.40 1.79 -11.33
N ILE A 227 13.49 2.33 -10.79
CA ILE A 227 13.70 3.78 -10.81
C ILE A 227 13.86 4.21 -12.26
N ALA A 228 13.05 5.15 -12.74
CA ALA A 228 13.13 5.64 -14.11
C ALA A 228 14.46 6.37 -14.36
N PRO A 229 14.98 6.32 -15.61
CA PRO A 229 16.20 7.02 -15.96
C PRO A 229 16.16 8.51 -15.61
N GLY A 230 17.26 9.02 -15.04
CA GLY A 230 17.36 10.43 -14.64
C GLY A 230 16.89 10.73 -13.21
N TYR A 231 16.34 9.76 -12.49
CA TYR A 231 15.93 9.92 -11.09
C TYR A 231 16.87 9.17 -10.14
N GLU A 232 17.09 9.73 -8.95
CA GLU A 232 17.91 9.11 -7.92
C GLU A 232 17.08 8.18 -7.03
N ASN A 233 15.85 8.57 -6.75
CA ASN A 233 14.93 7.88 -5.85
C ASN A 233 13.56 7.72 -6.51
N ALA A 234 12.84 6.68 -6.12
CA ALA A 234 11.43 6.53 -6.45
C ALA A 234 10.71 5.77 -5.34
N ALA A 235 9.48 6.17 -5.07
CA ALA A 235 8.62 5.50 -4.10
C ALA A 235 7.18 5.43 -4.60
N ILE A 236 6.53 4.31 -4.31
CA ILE A 236 5.13 4.05 -4.64
C ILE A 236 4.34 3.69 -3.37
N LEU A 237 3.06 4.03 -3.36
CA LEU A 237 2.07 3.33 -2.56
C LEU A 237 1.54 2.17 -3.41
N SER A 238 1.73 0.95 -2.94
CA SER A 238 1.13 -0.25 -3.50
C SER A 238 0.04 -0.75 -2.56
N VAL A 239 -1.09 -1.15 -3.15
CA VAL A 239 -2.19 -1.80 -2.43
C VAL A 239 -2.57 -3.05 -3.22
N SER A 240 -2.22 -4.21 -2.70
CA SER A 240 -2.58 -5.50 -3.30
C SER A 240 -3.69 -6.19 -2.55
N THR A 241 -4.50 -6.98 -3.27
CA THR A 241 -5.43 -7.96 -2.71
C THR A 241 -4.85 -9.36 -2.85
N SER A 242 -5.40 -10.33 -2.11
CA SER A 242 -4.98 -11.74 -2.15
C SER A 242 -6.18 -12.66 -2.29
#